data_2faee482a64f4aeb737ed7149e420e73
#
_entry.id   2faee482a64f4aeb737ed7149e420e73
#
_cell.length_a   1.000
_cell.length_b   1.000
_cell.length_c   1.000
_cell.angle_alpha   90.00
_cell.angle_beta   90.00
_cell.angle_gamma   90.00
#
_symmetry.space_group_name_H-M   'P 1'
#
loop_
_entity.id
_entity.type
_entity.pdbx_description
1 polymer ?
#
loop_
_entity_poly.entity_id
_entity_poly.type
_entity_poly.pdbx_seq_one_letter_code
_entity_poly.pdbx_strand_id
1 'polypeptide(L)'
;MTERAPSPMDGRFEQGLARFIGPRWATYRRKFAPFFEEPAFVPTWNWAAAIGTEFWFLYRKMYLWFAVFFFVPTFAMQWLWNGELTLEAVTAPENGQLRLLILGVQLSSRLAAGGIANWLLFRRAVTAVRVVDAQPIPEVERDRFLERLGGTNRTFTLMLLAVFLLLTLLQLVASRAP
;
A
#
# COMPACT_ATOMS: atom_id res chain seq x y z
N MET A 1 -24.01 -24.74 -3.77
CA MET A 1 -24.58 -23.52 -3.15
C MET A 1 -23.71 -22.35 -3.58
N THR A 2 -24.08 -21.67 -4.65
CA THR A 2 -23.41 -20.45 -5.11
C THR A 2 -23.86 -19.32 -4.18
N GLU A 3 -23.04 -19.00 -3.23
CA GLU A 3 -23.24 -17.85 -2.34
C GLU A 3 -23.23 -16.58 -3.20
N ARG A 4 -24.42 -16.05 -3.43
CA ARG A 4 -24.64 -14.83 -4.19
C ARG A 4 -23.89 -13.72 -3.47
N ALA A 5 -22.91 -13.11 -4.14
CA ALA A 5 -22.27 -11.92 -3.63
C ALA A 5 -23.33 -10.93 -3.14
N PRO A 6 -23.21 -10.35 -1.94
CA PRO A 6 -24.21 -9.41 -1.43
C PRO A 6 -24.42 -8.32 -2.48
N SER A 7 -25.68 -8.01 -2.76
CA SER A 7 -26.01 -6.96 -3.73
C SER A 7 -25.29 -5.67 -3.33
N PRO A 8 -24.79 -4.85 -4.27
CA PRO A 8 -23.99 -3.67 -3.98
C PRO A 8 -24.69 -2.59 -3.13
N MET A 9 -25.93 -2.84 -2.72
CA MET A 9 -26.85 -1.89 -2.10
C MET A 9 -27.43 -2.35 -0.75
N ASP A 10 -26.79 -3.30 -0.08
CA ASP A 10 -27.11 -3.47 1.34
C ASP A 10 -26.50 -2.30 2.11
N GLY A 11 -27.35 -1.36 2.56
CA GLY A 11 -26.91 -0.13 3.22
C GLY A 11 -26.00 -0.38 4.43
N ARG A 12 -26.17 -1.54 5.09
CA ARG A 12 -25.32 -1.98 6.20
C ARG A 12 -23.91 -2.33 5.73
N PHE A 13 -23.77 -3.00 4.61
CA PHE A 13 -22.47 -3.35 4.04
C PHE A 13 -21.70 -2.09 3.59
N GLU A 14 -22.39 -1.17 2.89
CA GLU A 14 -21.79 0.09 2.48
C GLU A 14 -21.35 0.95 3.68
N GLN A 15 -22.17 1.01 4.75
CA GLN A 15 -21.79 1.65 6.01
C GLN A 15 -20.53 1.01 6.63
N GLY A 16 -20.44 -0.31 6.60
CA GLY A 16 -19.26 -1.03 7.07
C GLY A 16 -17.99 -0.64 6.30
N LEU A 17 -18.08 -0.55 4.97
CA LEU A 17 -16.98 -0.07 4.13
C LEU A 17 -16.61 1.39 4.44
N ALA A 18 -17.61 2.25 4.67
CA ALA A 18 -17.39 3.64 5.04
C ALA A 18 -16.66 3.77 6.39
N ARG A 19 -17.05 2.97 7.39
CA ARG A 19 -16.36 2.90 8.69
C ARG A 19 -14.92 2.43 8.57
N PHE A 20 -14.70 1.38 7.77
CA PHE A 20 -13.35 0.84 7.54
C PHE A 20 -12.44 1.84 6.81
N ILE A 21 -12.92 2.51 5.77
CA ILE A 21 -12.13 3.47 4.98
C ILE A 21 -11.92 4.79 5.71
N GLY A 22 -12.92 5.22 6.51
CA GLY A 22 -12.91 6.46 7.27
C GLY A 22 -13.22 7.71 6.41
N PRO A 23 -12.70 8.90 6.79
CA PRO A 23 -13.14 10.20 6.22
C PRO A 23 -13.03 10.34 4.70
N ARG A 24 -12.24 9.50 4.05
CA ARG A 24 -12.07 9.52 2.58
C ARG A 24 -13.03 8.60 1.84
N TRP A 25 -14.08 8.09 2.50
CA TRP A 25 -15.04 7.19 1.90
C TRP A 25 -15.60 7.69 0.57
N ALA A 26 -16.04 8.93 0.48
CA ALA A 26 -16.60 9.50 -0.75
C ALA A 26 -15.66 9.39 -1.96
N THR A 27 -14.35 9.53 -1.74
CA THR A 27 -13.35 9.33 -2.80
C THR A 27 -13.18 7.87 -3.18
N TYR A 28 -13.12 6.97 -2.18
CA TYR A 28 -12.92 5.54 -2.43
C TYR A 28 -14.18 4.86 -2.97
N ARG A 29 -15.37 5.30 -2.62
CA ARG A 29 -16.63 4.80 -3.18
C ARG A 29 -16.63 4.84 -4.71
N ARG A 30 -16.19 5.96 -5.28
CA ARG A 30 -16.07 6.10 -6.76
C ARG A 30 -15.01 5.17 -7.36
N LYS A 31 -13.89 4.98 -6.66
CA LYS A 31 -12.81 4.08 -7.12
C LYS A 31 -13.16 2.60 -6.96
N PHE A 32 -14.04 2.26 -6.04
CA PHE A 32 -14.50 0.91 -5.78
C PHE A 32 -15.70 0.51 -6.65
N ALA A 33 -16.39 1.46 -7.28
CA ALA A 33 -17.58 1.18 -8.11
C ALA A 33 -17.33 0.05 -9.13
N PRO A 34 -16.23 0.02 -9.91
CA PRO A 34 -15.99 -1.06 -10.85
C PRO A 34 -15.85 -2.45 -10.22
N PHE A 35 -15.39 -2.52 -8.96
CA PHE A 35 -15.17 -3.81 -8.26
C PHE A 35 -16.46 -4.42 -7.72
N PHE A 36 -17.56 -3.64 -7.67
CA PHE A 36 -18.89 -4.16 -7.33
C PHE A 36 -19.60 -4.75 -8.56
N GLU A 37 -19.30 -4.25 -9.74
CA GLU A 37 -19.89 -4.69 -10.99
C GLU A 37 -19.20 -5.95 -11.50
N GLU A 38 -17.88 -6.00 -11.41
CA GLU A 38 -17.08 -7.14 -11.81
C GLU A 38 -16.23 -7.64 -10.63
N PRO A 39 -16.38 -8.91 -10.20
CA PRO A 39 -15.55 -9.49 -9.13
C PRO A 39 -14.09 -9.69 -9.55
N ALA A 40 -13.76 -9.45 -10.82
CA ALA A 40 -12.42 -9.52 -11.36
C ALA A 40 -11.60 -8.27 -11.02
N PHE A 41 -10.28 -8.36 -11.23
CA PHE A 41 -9.39 -7.22 -11.10
C PHE A 41 -9.64 -6.20 -12.23
N VAL A 42 -10.08 -5.01 -11.84
CA VAL A 42 -10.17 -3.85 -12.74
C VAL A 42 -9.10 -2.83 -12.30
N PRO A 43 -8.15 -2.46 -13.14
CA PRO A 43 -7.13 -1.48 -12.77
C PRO A 43 -7.76 -0.10 -12.58
N THR A 44 -7.63 0.43 -11.37
CA THR A 44 -8.02 1.81 -11.04
C THR A 44 -6.84 2.55 -10.45
N TRP A 45 -6.56 3.75 -10.95
CA TRP A 45 -5.33 4.44 -10.59
C TRP A 45 -5.37 5.10 -9.21
N ASN A 46 -4.29 4.93 -8.44
CA ASN A 46 -4.10 5.54 -7.13
C ASN A 46 -2.79 6.34 -7.07
N TRP A 47 -2.86 7.65 -7.32
CA TRP A 47 -1.70 8.53 -7.28
C TRP A 47 -0.96 8.51 -5.94
N ALA A 48 -1.68 8.44 -4.83
CA ALA A 48 -1.07 8.41 -3.51
C ALA A 48 -0.24 7.12 -3.30
N ALA A 49 -0.69 5.99 -3.86
CA ALA A 49 0.07 4.74 -3.83
C ALA A 49 1.22 4.74 -4.84
N ALA A 50 1.04 5.33 -6.04
CA ALA A 50 2.10 5.46 -7.03
C ALA A 50 3.26 6.33 -6.52
N ILE A 51 2.98 7.40 -5.77
CA ILE A 51 4.00 8.29 -5.20
C ILE A 51 4.59 7.71 -3.91
N GLY A 52 3.74 7.28 -2.98
CA GLY A 52 4.13 6.81 -1.65
C GLY A 52 4.54 5.35 -1.59
N THR A 53 4.26 4.57 -2.64
CA THR A 53 4.56 3.14 -2.82
C THR A 53 4.38 2.33 -1.52
N GLU A 54 5.45 1.79 -0.94
CA GLU A 54 5.45 1.01 0.29
C GLU A 54 4.90 1.79 1.50
N PHE A 55 5.22 3.07 1.63
CA PHE A 55 4.73 3.90 2.73
C PHE A 55 3.21 4.15 2.66
N TRP A 56 2.62 4.14 1.47
CA TRP A 56 1.17 4.21 1.34
C TRP A 56 0.49 2.94 1.90
N PHE A 57 1.05 1.76 1.62
CA PHE A 57 0.56 0.50 2.19
C PHE A 57 0.72 0.47 3.71
N LEU A 58 1.86 0.94 4.23
CA LEU A 58 2.10 1.09 5.66
C LEU A 58 1.07 2.04 6.30
N TYR A 59 0.86 3.20 5.70
CA TYR A 59 -0.13 4.18 6.12
C TYR A 59 -1.54 3.60 6.19
N ARG A 60 -1.90 2.69 5.27
CA ARG A 60 -3.18 1.99 5.23
C ARG A 60 -3.20 0.71 6.07
N LYS A 61 -2.20 0.48 6.92
CA LYS A 61 -2.03 -0.73 7.76
C LYS A 61 -1.98 -2.03 6.95
N MET A 62 -1.55 -1.97 5.71
CA MET A 62 -1.42 -3.13 4.81
C MET A 62 0.01 -3.67 4.86
N TYR A 63 0.41 -4.16 6.04
CA TYR A 63 1.80 -4.49 6.37
C TYR A 63 2.43 -5.54 5.45
N LEU A 64 1.64 -6.54 5.02
CA LEU A 64 2.12 -7.52 4.05
C LEU A 64 2.52 -6.85 2.73
N TRP A 65 1.67 -5.95 2.21
CA TRP A 65 1.94 -5.25 0.96
C TRP A 65 3.05 -4.21 1.11
N PHE A 66 3.16 -3.59 2.29
CA PHE A 66 4.35 -2.80 2.62
C PHE A 66 5.62 -3.65 2.47
N ALA A 67 5.65 -4.85 3.08
CA ALA A 67 6.81 -5.73 2.99
C ALA A 67 7.09 -6.16 1.54
N VAL A 68 6.07 -6.51 0.76
CA VAL A 68 6.23 -6.87 -0.66
C VAL A 68 6.84 -5.72 -1.45
N PHE A 69 6.29 -4.51 -1.36
CA PHE A 69 6.77 -3.34 -2.12
C PHE A 69 8.10 -2.77 -1.60
N PHE A 70 8.51 -3.13 -0.40
CA PHE A 70 9.81 -2.77 0.16
C PHE A 70 10.90 -3.78 -0.22
N PHE A 71 10.65 -5.07 0.03
CA PHE A 71 11.67 -6.10 -0.14
C PHE A 71 11.80 -6.59 -1.58
N VAL A 72 10.71 -6.76 -2.32
CA VAL A 72 10.80 -7.31 -3.69
C VAL A 72 11.63 -6.43 -4.62
N PRO A 73 11.44 -5.09 -4.67
CA PRO A 73 12.31 -4.24 -5.49
C PRO A 73 13.77 -4.26 -5.03
N THR A 74 14.01 -4.31 -3.71
CA THR A 74 15.35 -4.37 -3.14
C THR A 74 16.08 -5.64 -3.55
N PHE A 75 15.43 -6.80 -3.40
CA PHE A 75 15.99 -8.09 -3.82
C PHE A 75 16.14 -8.19 -5.33
N ALA A 76 15.20 -7.65 -6.10
CA ALA A 76 15.30 -7.60 -7.55
C ALA A 76 16.53 -6.79 -8.01
N MET A 77 16.77 -5.63 -7.40
CA MET A 77 17.95 -4.84 -7.67
C MET A 77 19.24 -5.60 -7.34
N GLN A 78 19.30 -6.23 -6.15
CA GLN A 78 20.47 -6.99 -5.74
C GLN A 78 20.73 -8.21 -6.65
N TRP A 79 19.66 -8.87 -7.11
CA TRP A 79 19.77 -10.02 -8.00
C TRP A 79 20.17 -9.64 -9.43
N LEU A 80 19.66 -8.52 -9.93
CA LEU A 80 19.97 -8.03 -11.28
C LEU A 80 21.33 -7.35 -11.38
N TRP A 81 21.84 -6.82 -10.26
CA TRP A 81 23.14 -6.18 -10.17
C TRP A 81 24.12 -7.08 -9.46
N ASN A 82 25.09 -7.64 -10.20
CA ASN A 82 26.08 -8.58 -9.68
C ASN A 82 27.20 -7.91 -8.84
N GLY A 83 27.02 -6.67 -8.41
CA GLY A 83 27.95 -5.90 -7.59
C GLY A 83 27.34 -5.43 -6.28
N GLU A 84 28.14 -4.76 -5.47
CA GLU A 84 27.63 -4.14 -4.25
C GLU A 84 26.79 -2.89 -4.54
N LEU A 85 25.60 -2.81 -3.91
CA LEU A 85 24.71 -1.65 -4.00
C LEU A 85 25.12 -0.60 -2.95
N THR A 86 26.26 0.03 -3.15
CA THR A 86 26.75 1.12 -2.30
C THR A 86 26.38 2.48 -2.88
N LEU A 87 26.40 3.52 -2.04
CA LEU A 87 26.17 4.89 -2.51
C LEU A 87 27.27 5.29 -3.52
N GLU A 88 28.49 4.87 -3.29
CA GLU A 88 29.62 5.10 -4.21
C GLU A 88 29.36 4.46 -5.57
N ALA A 89 28.93 3.18 -5.62
CA ALA A 89 28.57 2.51 -6.86
C ALA A 89 27.46 3.25 -7.62
N VAL A 90 26.44 3.76 -6.91
CA VAL A 90 25.30 4.48 -7.53
C VAL A 90 25.75 5.84 -8.09
N THR A 91 26.69 6.52 -7.44
CA THR A 91 27.15 7.86 -7.82
C THR A 91 28.32 7.85 -8.82
N ALA A 92 29.02 6.73 -8.96
CA ALA A 92 30.14 6.57 -9.88
C ALA A 92 29.72 6.85 -11.33
N PRO A 93 30.41 7.72 -12.07
CA PRO A 93 30.03 8.12 -13.43
C PRO A 93 29.91 6.94 -14.40
N GLU A 94 30.75 5.94 -14.26
CA GLU A 94 30.81 4.72 -15.07
C GLU A 94 29.61 3.80 -14.90
N ASN A 95 28.92 3.87 -13.77
CA ASN A 95 27.80 2.98 -13.43
C ASN A 95 26.43 3.48 -13.94
N GLY A 96 26.38 4.03 -15.17
CA GLY A 96 25.14 4.48 -15.80
C GLY A 96 24.08 3.40 -15.90
N GLN A 97 24.46 2.14 -16.13
CA GLN A 97 23.58 1.00 -16.20
C GLN A 97 22.89 0.71 -14.84
N LEU A 98 23.63 0.82 -13.73
CA LEU A 98 23.08 0.67 -12.39
C LEU A 98 22.00 1.71 -12.11
N ARG A 99 22.24 2.98 -12.47
CA ARG A 99 21.24 4.05 -12.31
C ARG A 99 19.99 3.81 -13.14
N LEU A 100 20.12 3.34 -14.38
CA LEU A 100 18.97 2.96 -15.21
C LEU A 100 18.21 1.77 -14.63
N LEU A 101 18.91 0.77 -14.09
CA LEU A 101 18.28 -0.36 -13.41
C LEU A 101 17.48 0.11 -12.19
N ILE A 102 18.08 0.92 -11.32
CA ILE A 102 17.39 1.47 -10.14
C ILE A 102 16.13 2.24 -10.57
N LEU A 103 16.26 3.12 -11.57
CA LEU A 103 15.14 3.89 -12.09
C LEU A 103 14.03 3.00 -12.64
N GLY A 104 14.38 1.97 -13.40
CA GLY A 104 13.46 1.00 -13.99
C GLY A 104 12.70 0.21 -12.93
N VAL A 105 13.40 -0.32 -11.92
CA VAL A 105 12.79 -1.07 -10.80
C VAL A 105 11.88 -0.16 -9.98
N GLN A 106 12.33 1.06 -9.66
CA GLN A 106 11.53 2.02 -8.91
C GLN A 106 10.27 2.45 -9.67
N LEU A 107 10.40 2.75 -10.96
CA LEU A 107 9.25 3.14 -11.79
C LEU A 107 8.24 1.99 -11.90
N SER A 108 8.70 0.78 -12.16
CA SER A 108 7.85 -0.41 -12.24
C SER A 108 7.10 -0.65 -10.92
N SER A 109 7.78 -0.53 -9.79
CA SER A 109 7.17 -0.66 -8.46
C SER A 109 6.08 0.40 -8.23
N ARG A 110 6.34 1.65 -8.61
CA ARG A 110 5.36 2.76 -8.49
C ARG A 110 4.13 2.57 -9.38
N LEU A 111 4.34 2.13 -10.61
CA LEU A 111 3.24 1.84 -11.54
C LEU A 111 2.40 0.66 -11.03
N ALA A 112 3.03 -0.41 -10.56
CA ALA A 112 2.35 -1.54 -9.95
C ALA A 112 1.54 -1.10 -8.71
N ALA A 113 2.15 -0.36 -7.79
CA ALA A 113 1.47 0.15 -6.61
C ALA A 113 0.26 1.02 -6.98
N GLY A 114 0.44 1.96 -7.92
CA GLY A 114 -0.64 2.83 -8.40
C GLY A 114 -1.82 2.07 -9.01
N GLY A 115 -1.54 1.01 -9.77
CA GLY A 115 -2.55 0.22 -10.46
C GLY A 115 -3.33 -0.73 -9.55
N ILE A 116 -2.68 -1.34 -8.54
CA ILE A 116 -3.32 -2.41 -7.75
C ILE A 116 -3.82 -1.95 -6.37
N ALA A 117 -3.37 -0.81 -5.86
CA ALA A 117 -3.61 -0.37 -4.49
C ALA A 117 -5.09 -0.26 -4.12
N ASN A 118 -5.93 0.26 -5.01
CA ASN A 118 -7.36 0.41 -4.75
C ASN A 118 -8.04 -0.96 -4.64
N TRP A 119 -7.69 -1.90 -5.51
CA TRP A 119 -8.24 -3.26 -5.50
C TRP A 119 -7.84 -4.03 -4.23
N LEU A 120 -6.58 -3.93 -3.83
CA LEU A 120 -6.09 -4.54 -2.59
C LEU A 120 -6.79 -3.96 -1.36
N LEU A 121 -6.96 -2.63 -1.32
CA LEU A 121 -7.67 -1.96 -0.24
C LEU A 121 -9.15 -2.36 -0.21
N PHE A 122 -9.80 -2.46 -1.37
CA PHE A 122 -11.17 -2.93 -1.50
C PHE A 122 -11.33 -4.35 -0.97
N ARG A 123 -10.51 -5.29 -1.45
CA ARG A 123 -10.55 -6.69 -0.96
C ARG A 123 -10.39 -6.79 0.55
N ARG A 124 -9.43 -6.05 1.09
CA ARG A 124 -9.21 -6.00 2.53
C ARG A 124 -10.44 -5.44 3.27
N ALA A 125 -11.03 -4.36 2.78
CA ALA A 125 -12.22 -3.75 3.38
C ALA A 125 -13.42 -4.71 3.34
N VAL A 126 -13.68 -5.36 2.21
CA VAL A 126 -14.75 -6.37 2.05
C VAL A 126 -14.55 -7.54 3.02
N THR A 127 -13.33 -8.08 3.09
CA THR A 127 -13.02 -9.18 4.01
C THR A 127 -13.23 -8.76 5.47
N ALA A 128 -12.77 -7.56 5.86
CA ALA A 128 -12.94 -7.06 7.21
C ALA A 128 -14.42 -6.89 7.58
N VAL A 129 -15.22 -6.29 6.68
CA VAL A 129 -16.67 -6.13 6.91
C VAL A 129 -17.35 -7.48 7.05
N ARG A 130 -17.09 -8.45 6.17
CA ARG A 130 -17.68 -9.79 6.23
C ARG A 130 -17.30 -10.53 7.52
N VAL A 131 -16.05 -10.48 7.93
CA VAL A 131 -15.57 -11.13 9.16
C VAL A 131 -16.24 -10.53 10.40
N VAL A 132 -16.37 -9.20 10.43
CA VAL A 132 -16.99 -8.52 11.59
C VAL A 132 -18.51 -8.74 11.59
N ASP A 133 -19.17 -8.73 10.41
CA ASP A 133 -20.62 -8.98 10.30
C ASP A 133 -21.03 -10.42 10.63
N ALA A 134 -20.11 -11.37 10.52
CA ALA A 134 -20.34 -12.75 10.93
C ALA A 134 -20.30 -12.96 12.47
N GLN A 135 -19.88 -11.95 13.24
CA GLN A 135 -19.81 -12.05 14.70
C GLN A 135 -21.09 -11.50 15.34
N PRO A 136 -21.62 -12.17 16.41
CA PRO A 136 -22.79 -11.72 17.14
C PRO A 136 -22.44 -10.58 18.10
N ILE A 137 -22.01 -9.44 17.59
CA ILE A 137 -21.61 -8.25 18.37
C ILE A 137 -22.60 -7.10 18.17
N PRO A 138 -22.79 -6.23 19.19
CA PRO A 138 -23.60 -5.03 19.06
C PRO A 138 -23.08 -4.08 17.96
N GLU A 139 -23.98 -3.34 17.32
CA GLU A 139 -23.63 -2.47 16.18
C GLU A 139 -22.57 -1.41 16.53
N VAL A 140 -22.62 -0.87 17.75
CA VAL A 140 -21.61 0.09 18.24
C VAL A 140 -20.21 -0.53 18.33
N GLU A 141 -20.12 -1.79 18.75
CA GLU A 141 -18.85 -2.52 18.79
C GLU A 141 -18.36 -2.88 17.40
N ARG A 142 -19.27 -3.30 16.52
CA ARG A 142 -19.02 -3.55 15.10
C ARG A 142 -18.33 -2.36 14.45
N ASP A 143 -18.91 -1.17 14.58
CA ASP A 143 -18.37 0.06 14.01
C ASP A 143 -16.98 0.38 14.54
N ARG A 144 -16.76 0.25 15.86
CA ARG A 144 -15.44 0.44 16.49
C ARG A 144 -14.40 -0.57 15.99
N PHE A 145 -14.79 -1.83 15.77
CA PHE A 145 -13.89 -2.84 15.21
C PHE A 145 -13.49 -2.48 13.78
N LEU A 146 -14.44 -2.09 12.94
CA LEU A 146 -14.16 -1.68 11.56
C LEU A 146 -13.24 -0.46 11.49
N GLU A 147 -13.45 0.55 12.34
CA GLU A 147 -12.59 1.72 12.44
C GLU A 147 -11.15 1.36 12.89
N ARG A 148 -11.01 0.41 13.84
CA ARG A 148 -9.70 -0.06 14.31
C ARG A 148 -8.97 -0.90 13.27
N LEU A 149 -9.66 -1.79 12.56
CA LEU A 149 -9.08 -2.63 11.50
C LEU A 149 -8.70 -1.80 10.27
N GLY A 150 -9.51 -0.81 9.98
CA GLY A 150 -9.32 0.11 8.86
C GLY A 150 -8.53 1.37 9.24
N GLY A 151 -8.94 2.48 8.64
CA GLY A 151 -8.35 3.80 8.90
C GLY A 151 -6.90 3.90 8.42
N THR A 152 -6.12 4.69 9.15
CA THR A 152 -4.73 5.00 8.81
C THR A 152 -3.82 4.99 10.03
N ASN A 153 -2.56 4.61 9.85
CA ASN A 153 -1.53 4.65 10.89
C ASN A 153 -0.51 5.76 10.57
N ARG A 154 -0.90 7.02 10.80
CA ARG A 154 -0.07 8.19 10.50
C ARG A 154 1.21 8.23 11.31
N THR A 155 1.08 8.05 12.62
CA THR A 155 2.20 8.18 13.55
C THR A 155 3.30 7.19 13.23
N PHE A 156 2.96 5.91 13.07
CA PHE A 156 3.95 4.88 12.76
C PHE A 156 4.59 5.10 11.38
N THR A 157 3.80 5.48 10.37
CA THR A 157 4.32 5.76 9.03
C THR A 157 5.29 6.94 9.03
N LEU A 158 4.95 8.04 9.72
CA LEU A 158 5.82 9.21 9.81
C LEU A 158 7.09 8.91 10.62
N MET A 159 6.97 8.14 11.70
CA MET A 159 8.13 7.71 12.49
C MET A 159 9.10 6.86 11.66
N LEU A 160 8.58 5.87 10.93
CA LEU A 160 9.43 5.01 10.09
C LEU A 160 10.06 5.80 8.94
N LEU A 161 9.32 6.70 8.32
CA LEU A 161 9.84 7.59 7.28
C LEU A 161 10.96 8.49 7.83
N ALA A 162 10.78 9.07 9.02
CA ALA A 162 11.79 9.90 9.66
C ALA A 162 13.06 9.11 9.98
N VAL A 163 12.93 7.88 10.49
CA VAL A 163 14.09 6.98 10.73
C VAL A 163 14.80 6.67 9.41
N PHE A 164 14.07 6.35 8.37
CA PHE A 164 14.66 6.06 7.06
C PHE A 164 15.43 7.26 6.50
N LEU A 165 14.85 8.46 6.56
CA LEU A 165 15.51 9.69 6.12
C LEU A 165 16.75 10.01 6.96
N LEU A 166 16.69 9.81 8.28
CA LEU A 166 17.84 10.00 9.17
C LEU A 166 18.99 9.05 8.81
N LEU A 167 18.70 7.77 8.62
CA LEU A 167 19.71 6.78 8.24
C LEU A 167 20.34 7.11 6.88
N THR A 168 19.53 7.53 5.91
CA THR A 168 20.01 7.96 4.59
C THR A 168 20.94 9.19 4.71
N LEU A 169 20.56 10.16 5.55
CA LEU A 169 21.37 11.35 5.79
C LEU A 169 22.70 11.00 6.48
N LEU A 170 22.67 10.14 7.50
CA LEU A 170 23.87 9.67 8.19
C LEU A 170 24.81 8.95 7.22
N GLN A 171 24.29 8.09 6.36
CA GLN A 171 25.07 7.40 5.34
C GLN A 171 25.71 8.40 4.35
N LEU A 172 24.96 9.41 3.92
CA LEU A 172 25.46 10.46 3.02
C LEU A 172 26.58 11.29 3.67
N VAL A 173 26.46 11.61 4.96
CA VAL A 173 27.49 12.33 5.71
C VAL A 173 28.74 11.45 5.90
N ALA A 174 28.55 10.19 6.27
CA ALA A 174 29.67 9.25 6.45
C ALA A 174 30.45 9.01 5.15
N SER A 175 29.79 8.98 4.00
CA SER A 175 30.44 8.80 2.69
C SER A 175 31.23 10.04 2.22
N ARG A 176 31.06 11.20 2.88
CA ARG A 176 31.80 12.44 2.59
C ARG A 176 32.88 12.75 3.62
N ALA A 177 32.98 11.98 4.70
CA ALA A 177 34.04 12.11 5.66
C ALA A 177 35.37 11.61 5.04
N PRO A 178 36.46 12.34 5.17
CA PRO A 178 37.77 11.99 4.59
C PRO A 178 38.36 10.70 5.19
#